data_5ae6bf9cdc2b4f51aa90b3d9f0bad7a2
#
_entry.id   5ae6bf9cdc2b4f51aa90b3d9f0bad7a2
#
_cell.length_a   1.000
_cell.length_b   1.000
_cell.length_c   1.000
_cell.angle_alpha   90.00
_cell.angle_beta   90.00
_cell.angle_gamma   90.00
#
_symmetry.space_group_name_H-M   'P 1'
#
loop_
_entity.id
_entity.type
_entity.pdbx_description
1 polymer ?
#
loop_
_entity_poly.entity_id
_entity_poly.type
_entity_poly.pdbx_seq_one_letter_code
_entity_poly.pdbx_strand_id
1 'polypeptide(L)'
;MSDLKLNFSELVGNQLNISLLKRSLANNTFRQFTIFSGVLGTGKSTCARISALALTCENPNNGEPCCNCPTCKANIAAFNHHMDSPYISTVNAGKLIKREDVNELIHNIFDLQGSTRNKVFLIEEAHALTKITGAETVFLSELDTMPNNIYLIFSTTRLFDLKDELTSRAEKYTFGRLSDLESKQLLVSTAEHMGYAVPDDIINLIVKQGKGIPRNLINALEYTIDEDVTLSELRAHLQVIDDSQLVQLFESMTTLEIQTYVETLASIKEAVETQSILNSVKSFLVQVAFVIEGDIHGTFTKDEVTTIKHIFPRDKFYKIVKLFNAQQKKITDADLDMVLLQTRLILQQRSINSVITESAKVGAVEREATNEVQAVRQKTASAVSTRPITLAAIKRFGDNE
;
A
#
# COMPACT_ATOMS: atom_id res chain seq x y z
N MET A 1 15.53 -8.98 12.28
CA MET A 1 16.20 -7.64 12.16
C MET A 1 17.30 -7.37 13.19
N SER A 2 17.88 -8.42 13.84
CA SER A 2 18.76 -8.25 15.00
C SER A 2 20.22 -7.85 14.71
N ASP A 3 20.71 -7.86 13.46
CA ASP A 3 22.13 -7.67 13.16
C ASP A 3 22.45 -6.68 12.02
N LEU A 4 21.50 -5.89 11.56
CA LEU A 4 21.80 -4.80 10.62
C LEU A 4 22.70 -3.78 11.33
N LYS A 5 23.95 -3.70 10.90
CA LYS A 5 24.86 -2.63 11.32
C LYS A 5 24.22 -1.30 10.96
N LEU A 6 23.96 -0.46 11.95
CA LEU A 6 23.37 0.86 11.78
C LEU A 6 24.42 1.85 11.25
N ASN A 7 24.79 1.72 9.97
CA ASN A 7 25.76 2.54 9.26
C ASN A 7 25.13 3.16 8.02
N PHE A 8 25.55 4.37 7.67
CA PHE A 8 25.10 5.02 6.44
C PHE A 8 25.56 4.30 5.16
N SER A 9 26.72 3.64 5.21
CA SER A 9 27.29 2.90 4.07
C SER A 9 26.44 1.68 3.65
N GLU A 10 25.59 1.18 4.52
CA GLU A 10 24.68 0.07 4.21
C GLU A 10 23.31 0.54 3.70
N LEU A 11 23.06 1.86 3.69
CA LEU A 11 21.81 2.40 3.20
C LEU A 11 21.82 2.53 1.68
N VAL A 12 20.75 2.03 1.07
CA VAL A 12 20.51 2.15 -0.37
C VAL A 12 19.58 3.35 -0.65
N GLY A 13 19.93 4.12 -1.67
CA GLY A 13 19.18 5.30 -2.09
C GLY A 13 19.40 6.55 -1.24
N ASN A 14 18.82 7.66 -1.65
CA ASN A 14 18.98 8.97 -1.01
C ASN A 14 20.45 9.39 -0.79
N GLN A 15 21.36 8.99 -1.69
CA GLN A 15 22.80 9.09 -1.54
C GLN A 15 23.31 10.53 -1.33
N LEU A 16 22.62 11.53 -1.91
CA LEU A 16 22.97 12.92 -1.67
C LEU A 16 22.80 13.29 -0.20
N ASN A 17 21.65 12.97 0.39
CA ASN A 17 21.38 13.26 1.80
C ASN A 17 22.35 12.47 2.72
N ILE A 18 22.59 11.21 2.42
CA ILE A 18 23.50 10.36 3.17
C ILE A 18 24.94 10.95 3.15
N SER A 19 25.44 11.38 1.99
CA SER A 19 26.76 11.98 1.87
C SER A 19 26.88 13.33 2.61
N LEU A 20 25.82 14.15 2.56
CA LEU A 20 25.76 15.41 3.30
C LEU A 20 25.75 15.18 4.81
N LEU A 21 24.96 14.21 5.31
CA LEU A 21 24.92 13.81 6.71
C LEU A 21 26.28 13.31 7.19
N LYS A 22 26.88 12.37 6.45
CA LYS A 22 28.23 11.87 6.78
C LYS A 22 29.25 12.99 6.86
N ARG A 23 29.26 13.90 5.88
CA ARG A 23 30.19 15.03 5.84
C ARG A 23 29.97 15.97 7.02
N SER A 24 28.72 16.30 7.37
CA SER A 24 28.43 17.19 8.48
C SER A 24 28.83 16.57 9.83
N LEU A 25 28.61 15.26 10.01
CA LEU A 25 29.03 14.51 11.19
C LEU A 25 30.56 14.41 11.29
N ALA A 26 31.25 14.10 10.18
CA ALA A 26 32.72 13.99 10.14
C ALA A 26 33.41 15.33 10.47
N ASN A 27 32.82 16.44 10.05
CA ASN A 27 33.37 17.79 10.26
C ASN A 27 32.85 18.47 11.54
N ASN A 28 32.04 17.79 12.38
CA ASN A 28 31.38 18.37 13.55
C ASN A 28 30.54 19.62 13.22
N THR A 29 29.92 19.67 12.05
CA THR A 29 29.05 20.75 11.58
C THR A 29 27.59 20.35 11.53
N PHE A 30 27.23 19.20 12.09
CA PHE A 30 25.83 18.77 12.16
C PHE A 30 25.01 19.75 13.01
N ARG A 31 23.90 20.21 12.45
CA ARG A 31 23.05 21.22 13.11
C ARG A 31 22.34 20.63 14.33
N GLN A 32 22.32 21.39 15.42
CA GLN A 32 21.63 20.99 16.65
C GLN A 32 20.14 20.75 16.46
N PHE A 33 19.50 21.48 15.54
CA PHE A 33 18.12 21.25 15.15
C PHE A 33 18.04 20.82 13.68
N THR A 34 17.58 19.59 13.48
CA THR A 34 17.52 18.96 12.16
C THR A 34 16.16 18.31 11.93
N ILE A 35 15.60 18.42 10.73
CA ILE A 35 14.32 17.80 10.36
C ILE A 35 14.52 16.82 9.21
N PHE A 36 14.12 15.57 9.40
CA PHE A 36 14.05 14.53 8.38
C PHE A 36 12.61 14.40 7.89
N SER A 37 12.37 14.74 6.63
CA SER A 37 11.04 14.70 6.02
C SER A 37 10.95 13.70 4.88
N GLY A 38 9.74 13.27 4.53
CA GLY A 38 9.50 12.38 3.39
C GLY A 38 8.40 11.34 3.65
N VAL A 39 8.12 10.53 2.66
CA VAL A 39 7.06 9.52 2.72
C VAL A 39 7.32 8.49 3.83
N LEU A 40 6.27 7.91 4.39
CA LEU A 40 6.38 6.85 5.39
C LEU A 40 7.19 5.65 4.84
N GLY A 41 8.11 5.12 5.66
CA GLY A 41 8.90 3.93 5.29
C GLY A 41 10.11 4.19 4.39
N THR A 42 10.49 5.47 4.12
CA THR A 42 11.65 5.84 3.26
C THR A 42 13.00 5.90 3.99
N GLY A 43 13.08 5.43 5.25
CA GLY A 43 14.35 5.36 5.98
C GLY A 43 14.67 6.57 6.87
N LYS A 44 13.78 7.56 7.03
CA LYS A 44 13.97 8.74 7.90
C LYS A 44 14.41 8.39 9.31
N SER A 45 13.64 7.55 10.01
CA SER A 45 13.96 7.14 11.39
C SER A 45 15.26 6.35 11.47
N THR A 46 15.59 5.56 10.44
CA THR A 46 16.86 4.84 10.36
C THR A 46 18.02 5.82 10.26
N CYS A 47 17.96 6.79 9.35
CA CYS A 47 18.98 7.84 9.24
C CYS A 47 19.08 8.70 10.51
N ALA A 48 17.96 9.01 11.17
CA ALA A 48 17.94 9.72 12.44
C ALA A 48 18.68 8.94 13.54
N ARG A 49 18.43 7.63 13.64
CA ARG A 49 19.12 6.75 14.61
C ARG A 49 20.62 6.62 14.31
N ILE A 50 21.02 6.47 13.04
CA ILE A 50 22.43 6.43 12.65
C ILE A 50 23.12 7.75 12.97
N SER A 51 22.47 8.89 12.68
CA SER A 51 22.99 10.22 13.05
C SER A 51 23.18 10.36 14.55
N ALA A 52 22.19 9.93 15.35
CA ALA A 52 22.26 9.94 16.80
C ALA A 52 23.37 9.04 17.34
N LEU A 53 23.56 7.86 16.76
CA LEU A 53 24.68 6.97 17.10
C LEU A 53 26.04 7.63 16.78
N ALA A 54 26.17 8.27 15.62
CA ALA A 54 27.41 8.96 15.23
C ALA A 54 27.75 10.13 16.16
N LEU A 55 26.74 10.95 16.53
CA LEU A 55 26.88 12.08 17.44
C LEU A 55 27.29 11.69 18.86
N THR A 56 26.88 10.52 19.30
CA THR A 56 27.16 10.01 20.68
C THR A 56 28.29 8.99 20.71
N CYS A 57 28.84 8.60 19.56
CA CYS A 57 29.89 7.59 19.45
C CYS A 57 31.21 8.08 20.07
N GLU A 58 31.90 7.20 20.80
CA GLU A 58 33.20 7.52 21.39
C GLU A 58 34.32 7.55 20.34
N ASN A 59 34.17 6.78 19.26
CA ASN A 59 35.18 6.63 18.20
C ASN A 59 34.52 6.66 16.81
N PRO A 60 33.90 7.78 16.40
CA PRO A 60 33.31 7.88 15.07
C PRO A 60 34.40 7.88 13.97
N ASN A 61 34.07 7.27 12.83
CA ASN A 61 34.97 7.24 11.68
C ASN A 61 34.29 7.83 10.45
N ASN A 62 34.81 8.95 9.92
CA ASN A 62 34.25 9.63 8.75
C ASN A 62 32.73 9.87 8.83
N GLY A 63 32.22 10.26 10.00
CA GLY A 63 30.78 10.48 10.21
C GLY A 63 29.95 9.23 10.42
N GLU A 64 30.58 8.05 10.43
CA GLU A 64 29.93 6.77 10.75
C GLU A 64 30.10 6.42 12.23
N PRO A 65 29.09 5.85 12.90
CA PRO A 65 29.25 5.30 14.24
C PRO A 65 30.11 4.03 14.18
N CYS A 66 30.94 3.81 15.20
CA CYS A 66 31.76 2.59 15.23
C CYS A 66 30.95 1.33 15.55
N CYS A 67 29.73 1.44 16.04
CA CYS A 67 28.81 0.37 16.47
C CYS A 67 29.39 -0.62 17.49
N ASN A 68 30.58 -0.38 18.03
CA ASN A 68 31.30 -1.32 18.88
C ASN A 68 31.71 -0.76 20.26
N CYS A 69 31.80 0.57 20.44
CA CYS A 69 32.09 1.16 21.75
C CYS A 69 30.92 0.95 22.75
N PRO A 70 31.17 1.05 24.06
CA PRO A 70 30.13 0.85 25.07
C PRO A 70 28.89 1.70 24.84
N THR A 71 29.07 2.96 24.44
CA THR A 71 27.96 3.88 24.14
C THR A 71 27.15 3.44 22.94
N CYS A 72 27.77 3.04 21.85
CA CYS A 72 27.05 2.50 20.67
C CYS A 72 26.27 1.23 21.03
N LYS A 73 26.89 0.29 21.74
CA LYS A 73 26.21 -0.94 22.18
C LYS A 73 24.99 -0.66 23.06
N ALA A 74 25.13 0.26 24.02
CA ALA A 74 24.01 0.67 24.89
C ALA A 74 22.88 1.31 24.10
N ASN A 75 23.19 2.21 23.15
CA ASN A 75 22.21 2.90 22.30
C ASN A 75 21.51 1.92 21.34
N ILE A 76 22.24 0.98 20.72
CA ILE A 76 21.66 -0.04 19.84
C ILE A 76 20.73 -0.97 20.62
N ALA A 77 21.12 -1.40 21.81
CA ALA A 77 20.28 -2.20 22.69
C ALA A 77 19.00 -1.43 23.08
N ALA A 78 19.11 -0.14 23.40
CA ALA A 78 17.96 0.71 23.68
C ALA A 78 17.00 0.82 22.50
N PHE A 79 17.50 0.99 21.27
CA PHE A 79 16.66 1.01 20.07
C PHE A 79 15.93 -0.32 19.83
N ASN A 80 16.59 -1.46 20.05
CA ASN A 80 16.01 -2.78 19.87
C ASN A 80 14.90 -3.08 20.89
N HIS A 81 15.01 -2.53 22.10
CA HIS A 81 14.04 -2.72 23.18
C HIS A 81 13.05 -1.56 23.34
N HIS A 82 13.06 -0.57 22.44
CA HIS A 82 12.23 0.64 22.52
C HIS A 82 12.36 1.38 23.87
N MET A 83 13.57 1.42 24.40
CA MET A 83 13.92 2.11 25.65
C MET A 83 14.76 3.35 25.36
N ASP A 84 14.80 4.27 26.31
CA ASP A 84 15.76 5.37 26.27
C ASP A 84 17.14 4.91 26.74
N SER A 85 18.16 5.50 26.16
CA SER A 85 19.53 5.35 26.64
C SER A 85 19.97 6.62 27.39
N PRO A 86 21.08 6.61 28.11
CA PRO A 86 21.61 7.82 28.76
C PRO A 86 21.92 8.97 27.79
N TYR A 87 22.05 8.67 26.49
CA TYR A 87 22.51 9.64 25.48
C TYR A 87 21.49 9.88 24.36
N ILE A 88 20.53 8.97 24.16
CA ILE A 88 19.52 9.08 23.11
C ILE A 88 18.16 8.78 23.70
N SER A 89 17.24 9.75 23.60
CA SER A 89 15.83 9.58 23.93
C SER A 89 14.98 9.65 22.66
N THR A 90 14.01 8.74 22.54
CA THR A 90 13.10 8.68 21.39
C THR A 90 11.67 8.90 21.85
N VAL A 91 11.05 9.97 21.36
CA VAL A 91 9.67 10.34 21.68
C VAL A 91 8.82 10.36 20.40
N ASN A 92 7.69 9.68 20.42
CA ASN A 92 6.69 9.81 19.36
C ASN A 92 5.72 10.94 19.72
N ALA A 93 5.77 12.04 18.94
CA ALA A 93 4.91 13.21 19.15
C ALA A 93 3.41 12.88 19.04
N GLY A 94 3.04 11.80 18.34
CA GLY A 94 1.66 11.33 18.28
C GLY A 94 1.10 10.79 19.61
N LYS A 95 1.96 10.52 20.58
CA LYS A 95 1.58 10.10 21.96
C LYS A 95 1.41 11.28 22.91
N LEU A 96 1.89 12.47 22.55
CA LEU A 96 1.71 13.69 23.33
C LEU A 96 0.27 14.19 23.10
N ILE A 97 -0.44 14.48 24.17
CA ILE A 97 -1.87 14.85 24.10
C ILE A 97 -2.08 16.30 24.47
N LYS A 98 -1.32 16.79 25.44
CA LYS A 98 -1.50 18.11 26.05
C LYS A 98 -0.23 18.94 25.98
N ARG A 99 -0.38 20.25 26.16
CA ARG A 99 0.75 21.19 26.21
C ARG A 99 1.69 20.87 27.38
N GLU A 100 1.15 20.37 28.49
CA GLU A 100 1.92 19.97 29.67
C GLU A 100 2.91 18.85 29.34
N ASP A 101 2.49 17.85 28.51
CA ASP A 101 3.36 16.76 28.04
C ASP A 101 4.54 17.31 27.23
N VAL A 102 4.28 18.35 26.42
CA VAL A 102 5.32 19.03 25.61
C VAL A 102 6.26 19.83 26.51
N ASN A 103 5.74 20.53 27.51
CA ASN A 103 6.56 21.27 28.48
C ASN A 103 7.45 20.32 29.29
N GLU A 104 6.93 19.18 29.73
CA GLU A 104 7.70 18.15 30.43
C GLU A 104 8.81 17.57 29.50
N LEU A 105 8.48 17.27 28.25
CA LEU A 105 9.49 16.84 27.29
C LEU A 105 10.60 17.87 27.11
N ILE A 106 10.25 19.15 26.95
CA ILE A 106 11.22 20.24 26.83
C ILE A 106 12.03 20.41 28.09
N HIS A 107 11.41 20.38 29.24
CA HIS A 107 12.13 20.40 30.50
C HIS A 107 13.15 19.28 30.59
N ASN A 108 12.76 18.07 30.25
CA ASN A 108 13.67 16.90 30.20
C ASN A 108 14.81 17.08 29.18
N ILE A 109 14.58 17.77 28.05
CA ILE A 109 15.63 18.08 27.07
C ILE A 109 16.66 19.06 27.64
N PHE A 110 16.20 20.13 28.29
CA PHE A 110 17.04 21.26 28.69
C PHE A 110 17.58 21.16 30.11
N ASP A 111 16.98 20.36 30.98
CA ASP A 111 17.41 20.20 32.39
C ASP A 111 18.70 19.38 32.56
N LEU A 112 19.25 18.89 31.46
CA LEU A 112 20.47 18.08 31.41
C LEU A 112 21.76 18.93 31.42
N GLN A 113 21.73 20.07 32.11
CA GLN A 113 22.88 20.94 32.29
C GLN A 113 23.99 20.22 33.07
N GLY A 114 25.22 20.26 32.50
CA GLY A 114 26.41 19.69 33.13
C GLY A 114 26.97 18.40 32.53
N SER A 115 26.32 17.79 31.56
CA SER A 115 26.92 16.71 30.76
C SER A 115 27.90 17.27 29.74
N THR A 116 29.12 16.73 29.70
CA THR A 116 30.11 17.04 28.63
C THR A 116 29.92 16.24 27.38
N ARG A 117 29.02 15.24 27.40
CA ARG A 117 28.74 14.35 26.24
C ARG A 117 27.50 14.80 25.49
N ASN A 118 27.48 14.56 24.19
CA ASN A 118 26.34 14.81 23.36
C ASN A 118 25.12 14.00 23.79
N LYS A 119 23.96 14.65 23.77
CA LYS A 119 22.64 14.03 23.95
C LYS A 119 21.77 14.32 22.75
N VAL A 120 21.03 13.31 22.30
CA VAL A 120 20.20 13.39 21.11
C VAL A 120 18.76 13.04 21.44
N PHE A 121 17.83 13.91 21.06
CA PHE A 121 16.39 13.69 21.18
C PHE A 121 15.80 13.47 19.78
N LEU A 122 15.26 12.27 19.57
CA LEU A 122 14.58 11.89 18.35
C LEU A 122 13.08 12.08 18.54
N ILE A 123 12.48 13.04 17.87
CA ILE A 123 11.03 13.30 17.89
C ILE A 123 10.41 12.75 16.63
N GLU A 124 9.78 11.59 16.76
CA GLU A 124 9.10 10.92 15.64
C GLU A 124 7.68 11.49 15.44
N GLU A 125 7.21 11.51 14.18
CA GLU A 125 5.91 12.04 13.76
C GLU A 125 5.68 13.50 14.24
N ALA A 126 6.72 14.34 14.13
CA ALA A 126 6.74 15.71 14.65
C ALA A 126 5.55 16.58 14.18
N HIS A 127 4.94 16.29 13.05
CA HIS A 127 3.72 16.95 12.61
C HIS A 127 2.53 16.77 13.58
N ALA A 128 2.58 15.80 14.49
CA ALA A 128 1.54 15.65 15.51
C ALA A 128 1.55 16.80 16.54
N LEU A 129 2.68 17.50 16.71
CA LEU A 129 2.79 18.69 17.58
C LEU A 129 1.83 19.80 17.16
N THR A 130 1.49 19.91 15.87
CA THR A 130 0.56 20.94 15.36
C THR A 130 -0.86 20.79 15.91
N LYS A 131 -1.23 19.60 16.38
CA LYS A 131 -2.53 19.33 17.00
C LYS A 131 -2.62 19.86 18.43
N ILE A 132 -1.48 20.19 19.05
CA ILE A 132 -1.39 20.66 20.43
C ILE A 132 -1.16 22.18 20.40
N THR A 133 -2.14 22.94 20.87
CA THR A 133 -2.09 24.40 20.86
C THR A 133 -0.85 24.93 21.57
N GLY A 134 -0.01 25.65 20.84
CA GLY A 134 1.19 26.28 21.38
C GLY A 134 2.41 25.36 21.55
N ALA A 135 2.33 24.07 21.19
CA ALA A 135 3.46 23.14 21.30
C ALA A 135 4.69 23.60 20.51
N GLU A 136 4.52 24.01 19.25
CA GLU A 136 5.63 24.47 18.41
C GLU A 136 6.25 25.78 18.94
N THR A 137 5.45 26.64 19.57
CA THR A 137 5.94 27.89 20.18
C THR A 137 6.86 27.62 21.37
N VAL A 138 6.56 26.57 22.15
CA VAL A 138 7.42 26.17 23.27
C VAL A 138 8.77 25.66 22.76
N PHE A 139 8.80 24.85 21.68
CA PHE A 139 10.07 24.49 21.03
C PHE A 139 10.82 25.71 20.52
N LEU A 140 10.14 26.64 19.86
CA LEU A 140 10.76 27.86 19.31
C LEU A 140 11.46 28.72 20.38
N SER A 141 10.85 28.86 21.58
CA SER A 141 11.44 29.65 22.67
C SER A 141 12.74 29.05 23.20
N GLU A 142 12.89 27.74 23.12
CA GLU A 142 14.03 27.03 23.73
C GLU A 142 15.15 26.73 22.71
N LEU A 143 14.84 26.70 21.40
CA LEU A 143 15.85 26.41 20.37
C LEU A 143 17.02 27.40 20.37
N ASP A 144 16.76 28.67 20.65
CA ASP A 144 17.78 29.73 20.62
C ASP A 144 18.73 29.67 21.85
N THR A 145 18.32 28.98 22.90
CA THR A 145 19.10 28.81 24.17
C THR A 145 19.62 27.39 24.36
N MET A 146 19.48 26.54 23.36
CA MET A 146 19.83 25.13 23.45
C MET A 146 21.34 24.94 23.70
N PRO A 147 21.74 24.14 24.71
CA PRO A 147 23.14 23.83 24.97
C PRO A 147 23.84 23.17 23.80
N ASN A 148 25.14 23.50 23.59
CA ASN A 148 25.90 23.03 22.44
C ASN A 148 26.02 21.51 22.28
N ASN A 149 25.81 20.76 23.35
CA ASN A 149 25.88 19.30 23.39
C ASN A 149 24.51 18.63 23.25
N ILE A 150 23.45 19.38 23.00
CA ILE A 150 22.10 18.84 22.78
C ILE A 150 21.75 18.92 21.31
N TYR A 151 21.23 17.82 20.76
CA TYR A 151 20.77 17.70 19.39
C TYR A 151 19.32 17.25 19.37
N LEU A 152 18.52 17.96 18.59
CA LEU A 152 17.11 17.71 18.39
C LEU A 152 16.87 17.30 16.93
N ILE A 153 16.41 16.09 16.72
CA ILE A 153 16.14 15.55 15.38
C ILE A 153 14.65 15.23 15.27
N PHE A 154 13.95 15.97 14.43
CA PHE A 154 12.56 15.69 14.10
C PHE A 154 12.48 14.75 12.91
N SER A 155 11.56 13.79 12.93
CA SER A 155 11.15 13.05 11.75
C SER A 155 9.66 13.26 11.47
N THR A 156 9.31 13.53 10.21
CA THR A 156 7.92 13.82 9.82
C THR A 156 7.59 13.33 8.43
N THR A 157 6.35 12.92 8.23
CA THR A 157 5.79 12.64 6.90
C THR A 157 5.11 13.86 6.28
N ARG A 158 4.88 14.91 7.06
CA ARG A 158 4.13 16.12 6.68
C ARG A 158 4.87 17.37 7.13
N LEU A 159 5.94 17.71 6.39
CA LEU A 159 6.79 18.88 6.70
C LEU A 159 6.00 20.20 6.66
N PHE A 160 5.07 20.32 5.71
CA PHE A 160 4.27 21.54 5.51
C PHE A 160 3.20 21.78 6.58
N ASP A 161 2.94 20.80 7.45
CA ASP A 161 2.06 21.01 8.60
C ASP A 161 2.77 21.77 9.73
N LEU A 162 4.12 21.70 9.80
CA LEU A 162 4.92 22.42 10.79
C LEU A 162 5.02 23.92 10.43
N LYS A 163 5.05 24.78 11.44
CA LYS A 163 5.18 26.24 11.24
C LYS A 163 6.47 26.60 10.53
N ASP A 164 6.40 27.57 9.63
CA ASP A 164 7.55 28.07 8.87
C ASP A 164 8.66 28.61 9.79
N GLU A 165 8.31 29.24 10.90
CA GLU A 165 9.27 29.71 11.91
C GLU A 165 10.11 28.56 12.50
N LEU A 166 9.49 27.40 12.77
CA LEU A 166 10.18 26.22 13.29
C LEU A 166 11.05 25.59 12.20
N THR A 167 10.48 25.41 11.00
CA THR A 167 11.19 24.79 9.89
C THR A 167 12.33 25.63 9.33
N SER A 168 12.29 26.98 9.49
CA SER A 168 13.35 27.89 9.05
C SER A 168 14.62 27.79 9.91
N ARG A 169 14.51 27.36 11.17
CA ARG A 169 15.65 27.18 12.08
C ARG A 169 16.33 25.83 11.91
N ALA A 170 15.68 24.88 11.25
CA ALA A 170 16.18 23.52 11.08
C ALA A 170 17.02 23.37 9.81
N GLU A 171 18.03 22.52 9.88
CA GLU A 171 18.60 21.86 8.69
C GLU A 171 17.62 20.76 8.22
N LYS A 172 17.33 20.72 6.91
CA LYS A 172 16.28 19.85 6.36
C LYS A 172 16.87 18.83 5.40
N TYR A 173 16.52 17.55 5.62
CA TYR A 173 16.83 16.44 4.74
C TYR A 173 15.54 15.76 4.28
N THR A 174 15.31 15.72 2.96
CA THR A 174 14.08 15.13 2.39
C THR A 174 14.39 13.79 1.75
N PHE A 175 13.76 12.73 2.28
CA PHE A 175 13.94 11.36 1.83
C PHE A 175 12.88 10.99 0.79
N GLY A 176 13.34 10.70 -0.42
CA GLY A 176 12.53 10.23 -1.53
C GLY A 176 12.32 8.71 -1.51
N ARG A 177 11.50 8.26 -2.47
CA ARG A 177 11.35 6.83 -2.78
C ARG A 177 12.59 6.36 -3.52
N LEU A 178 12.90 5.08 -3.41
CA LEU A 178 13.92 4.42 -4.21
C LEU A 178 13.46 4.31 -5.66
N SER A 179 14.38 4.40 -6.59
CA SER A 179 14.19 3.94 -7.97
C SER A 179 14.05 2.41 -8.01
N ASP A 180 13.60 1.86 -9.13
CA ASP A 180 13.48 0.41 -9.29
C ASP A 180 14.85 -0.27 -9.19
N LEU A 181 15.91 0.36 -9.72
CA LEU A 181 17.28 -0.13 -9.61
C LEU A 181 17.76 -0.17 -8.15
N GLU A 182 17.58 0.91 -7.40
CA GLU A 182 17.91 0.98 -5.98
C GLU A 182 17.06 0.00 -5.16
N SER A 183 15.77 -0.17 -5.51
CA SER A 183 14.89 -1.16 -4.87
C SER A 183 15.39 -2.57 -5.06
N LYS A 184 15.81 -2.91 -6.30
CA LYS A 184 16.43 -4.22 -6.60
C LYS A 184 17.75 -4.42 -5.84
N GLN A 185 18.61 -3.40 -5.79
CA GLN A 185 19.84 -3.44 -5.02
C GLN A 185 19.59 -3.69 -3.52
N LEU A 186 18.61 -2.99 -2.94
CA LEU A 186 18.24 -3.18 -1.54
C LEU A 186 17.79 -4.62 -1.27
N LEU A 187 16.93 -5.18 -2.13
CA LEU A 187 16.40 -6.54 -1.97
C LEU A 187 17.50 -7.59 -2.08
N VAL A 188 18.35 -7.49 -3.11
CA VAL A 188 19.46 -8.44 -3.33
C VAL A 188 20.43 -8.38 -2.16
N SER A 189 20.89 -7.19 -1.75
CA SER A 189 21.83 -7.07 -0.63
C SER A 189 21.22 -7.55 0.70
N THR A 190 19.93 -7.31 0.92
CA THR A 190 19.25 -7.79 2.13
C THR A 190 19.12 -9.32 2.13
N ALA A 191 18.73 -9.93 1.01
CA ALA A 191 18.63 -11.39 0.87
C ALA A 191 19.99 -12.07 1.07
N GLU A 192 21.06 -11.51 0.47
CA GLU A 192 22.43 -12.00 0.66
C GLU A 192 22.88 -11.95 2.12
N HIS A 193 22.57 -10.86 2.84
CA HIS A 193 22.87 -10.75 4.28
C HIS A 193 22.11 -11.78 5.12
N MET A 194 20.90 -12.16 4.70
CA MET A 194 20.11 -13.20 5.34
C MET A 194 20.53 -14.61 4.92
N GLY A 195 21.43 -14.75 3.93
CA GLY A 195 21.93 -16.04 3.42
C GLY A 195 21.00 -16.73 2.43
N TYR A 196 20.07 -15.98 1.81
CA TYR A 196 19.10 -16.51 0.86
C TYR A 196 19.36 -16.02 -0.57
N ALA A 197 19.06 -16.89 -1.55
CA ALA A 197 19.02 -16.56 -2.96
C ALA A 197 17.54 -16.48 -3.40
N VAL A 198 17.08 -15.28 -3.70
CA VAL A 198 15.69 -15.05 -4.11
C VAL A 198 15.61 -14.98 -5.64
N PRO A 199 14.67 -15.70 -6.29
CA PRO A 199 14.48 -15.68 -7.72
C PRO A 199 14.19 -14.27 -8.28
N ASP A 200 14.66 -13.97 -9.49
CA ASP A 200 14.53 -12.65 -10.12
C ASP A 200 13.07 -12.25 -10.36
N ASP A 201 12.18 -13.17 -10.66
CA ASP A 201 10.74 -12.92 -10.85
C ASP A 201 10.06 -12.48 -9.54
N ILE A 202 10.42 -13.08 -8.42
CA ILE A 202 9.97 -12.66 -7.08
C ILE A 202 10.52 -11.26 -6.76
N ILE A 203 11.81 -11.01 -6.98
CA ILE A 203 12.40 -9.68 -6.77
C ILE A 203 11.69 -8.62 -7.61
N ASN A 204 11.45 -8.90 -8.90
CA ASN A 204 10.77 -7.96 -9.80
C ASN A 204 9.33 -7.68 -9.35
N LEU A 205 8.61 -8.69 -8.85
CA LEU A 205 7.28 -8.51 -8.28
C LEU A 205 7.31 -7.60 -7.05
N ILE A 206 8.24 -7.84 -6.12
CA ILE A 206 8.41 -7.04 -4.90
C ILE A 206 8.76 -5.58 -5.26
N VAL A 207 9.68 -5.36 -6.21
CA VAL A 207 10.05 -4.01 -6.70
C VAL A 207 8.83 -3.28 -7.23
N LYS A 208 8.05 -3.92 -8.12
CA LYS A 208 6.83 -3.34 -8.71
C LYS A 208 5.81 -2.94 -7.63
N GLN A 209 5.61 -3.78 -6.60
CA GLN A 209 4.60 -3.55 -5.56
C GLN A 209 5.08 -2.67 -4.41
N GLY A 210 6.36 -2.71 -4.08
CA GLY A 210 6.95 -1.90 -3.00
C GLY A 210 6.98 -0.41 -3.31
N LYS A 211 6.81 -0.02 -4.60
CA LYS A 211 6.73 1.38 -5.08
C LYS A 211 7.88 2.24 -4.57
N GLY A 212 9.07 1.67 -4.48
CA GLY A 212 10.27 2.35 -3.99
C GLY A 212 10.24 2.70 -2.50
N ILE A 213 9.40 2.08 -1.70
CA ILE A 213 9.33 2.28 -0.25
C ILE A 213 10.12 1.16 0.44
N PRO A 214 11.30 1.42 1.03
CA PRO A 214 12.16 0.40 1.65
C PRO A 214 11.44 -0.55 2.61
N ARG A 215 10.58 -0.02 3.49
CA ARG A 215 9.83 -0.85 4.44
C ARG A 215 8.95 -1.89 3.74
N ASN A 216 8.24 -1.49 2.69
CA ASN A 216 7.37 -2.40 1.95
C ASN A 216 8.19 -3.48 1.22
N LEU A 217 9.32 -3.08 0.65
CA LEU A 217 10.24 -4.00 -0.03
C LEU A 217 10.79 -5.05 0.92
N ILE A 218 11.29 -4.62 2.08
CA ILE A 218 11.89 -5.52 3.09
C ILE A 218 10.82 -6.44 3.69
N ASN A 219 9.64 -5.93 4.06
CA ASN A 219 8.57 -6.76 4.62
C ASN A 219 8.12 -7.85 3.63
N ALA A 220 8.00 -7.53 2.33
CA ALA A 220 7.65 -8.51 1.31
C ALA A 220 8.75 -9.56 1.11
N LEU A 221 10.02 -9.14 1.21
CA LEU A 221 11.16 -10.05 1.12
C LEU A 221 11.22 -10.99 2.34
N GLU A 222 11.08 -10.45 3.56
CA GLU A 222 11.06 -11.24 4.80
C GLU A 222 9.94 -12.30 4.75
N TYR A 223 8.72 -11.90 4.35
CA TYR A 223 7.62 -12.85 4.16
C TYR A 223 7.97 -13.96 3.17
N THR A 224 8.63 -13.63 2.06
CA THR A 224 9.02 -14.61 1.04
C THR A 224 10.03 -15.62 1.58
N ILE A 225 10.98 -15.16 2.40
CA ILE A 225 12.05 -16.00 2.95
C ILE A 225 11.54 -16.88 4.10
N ASP A 226 10.75 -16.30 5.02
CA ASP A 226 10.28 -17.00 6.22
C ASP A 226 9.30 -18.14 5.89
N GLU A 227 8.49 -17.99 4.85
CA GLU A 227 7.47 -18.96 4.47
C GLU A 227 7.86 -19.84 3.26
N ASP A 228 9.01 -19.61 2.64
CA ASP A 228 9.48 -20.28 1.41
C ASP A 228 8.40 -20.28 0.31
N VAL A 229 7.76 -19.12 0.13
CA VAL A 229 6.57 -18.97 -0.71
C VAL A 229 6.87 -18.98 -2.20
N THR A 230 5.95 -19.54 -2.96
CA THR A 230 5.94 -19.47 -4.42
C THR A 230 5.53 -18.08 -4.91
N LEU A 231 5.83 -17.78 -6.19
CA LEU A 231 5.42 -16.53 -6.83
C LEU A 231 3.88 -16.31 -6.78
N SER A 232 3.09 -17.38 -6.89
CA SER A 232 1.62 -17.30 -6.83
C SER A 232 1.12 -16.95 -5.43
N GLU A 233 1.71 -17.54 -4.39
CA GLU A 233 1.38 -17.24 -2.99
C GLU A 233 1.79 -15.82 -2.63
N LEU A 234 2.96 -15.37 -3.08
CA LEU A 234 3.39 -13.98 -2.88
C LEU A 234 2.44 -12.98 -3.56
N ARG A 235 1.96 -13.28 -4.78
CA ARG A 235 0.95 -12.44 -5.46
C ARG A 235 -0.34 -12.34 -4.66
N ALA A 236 -0.83 -13.46 -4.14
CA ALA A 236 -2.02 -13.49 -3.30
C ALA A 236 -1.81 -12.70 -2.00
N HIS A 237 -0.67 -12.87 -1.32
CA HIS A 237 -0.32 -12.13 -0.10
C HIS A 237 -0.24 -10.62 -0.35
N LEU A 238 0.41 -10.20 -1.43
CA LEU A 238 0.54 -8.79 -1.82
C LEU A 238 -0.74 -8.24 -2.46
N GLN A 239 -1.77 -9.07 -2.60
CA GLN A 239 -3.05 -8.72 -3.22
C GLN A 239 -2.87 -8.11 -4.63
N VAL A 240 -2.04 -8.75 -5.43
CA VAL A 240 -1.68 -8.30 -6.78
C VAL A 240 -2.40 -9.13 -7.82
N ILE A 241 -3.05 -8.45 -8.74
CA ILE A 241 -3.61 -9.05 -9.93
C ILE A 241 -2.56 -8.96 -11.04
N ASP A 242 -2.32 -10.05 -11.72
CA ASP A 242 -1.42 -10.08 -12.87
C ASP A 242 -2.00 -9.25 -14.03
N ASP A 243 -1.13 -8.56 -14.77
CA ASP A 243 -1.56 -7.80 -15.94
C ASP A 243 -2.26 -8.72 -16.98
N SER A 244 -1.81 -9.98 -17.12
CA SER A 244 -2.47 -10.99 -17.97
C SER A 244 -3.91 -11.32 -17.51
N GLN A 245 -4.15 -11.41 -16.19
CA GLN A 245 -5.49 -11.62 -15.64
C GLN A 245 -6.39 -10.40 -15.90
N LEU A 246 -5.84 -9.19 -15.85
CA LEU A 246 -6.58 -7.97 -16.18
C LEU A 246 -6.88 -7.90 -17.68
N VAL A 247 -5.92 -8.25 -18.53
CA VAL A 247 -6.18 -8.37 -20.00
C VAL A 247 -7.33 -9.36 -20.23
N GLN A 248 -7.28 -10.55 -19.64
CA GLN A 248 -8.31 -11.57 -19.76
C GLN A 248 -9.68 -11.09 -19.24
N LEU A 249 -9.70 -10.39 -18.11
CA LEU A 249 -10.92 -9.79 -17.56
C LEU A 249 -11.54 -8.79 -18.55
N PHE A 250 -10.74 -7.85 -19.07
CA PHE A 250 -11.24 -6.87 -20.04
C PHE A 250 -11.60 -7.49 -21.40
N GLU A 251 -10.87 -8.50 -21.85
CA GLU A 251 -11.21 -9.25 -23.06
C GLU A 251 -12.56 -9.96 -22.91
N SER A 252 -12.81 -10.61 -21.76
CA SER A 252 -14.10 -11.24 -21.47
C SER A 252 -15.28 -10.24 -21.45
N MET A 253 -15.01 -8.96 -21.14
CA MET A 253 -16.02 -7.90 -21.20
C MET A 253 -16.44 -7.53 -22.63
N THR A 254 -15.59 -7.79 -23.65
CA THR A 254 -15.91 -7.50 -25.05
C THR A 254 -16.83 -8.55 -25.66
N THR A 255 -16.84 -9.76 -25.14
CA THR A 255 -17.67 -10.86 -25.59
C THR A 255 -19.12 -10.73 -25.10
N LEU A 256 -20.07 -11.33 -25.83
CA LEU A 256 -21.47 -11.38 -25.42
C LEU A 256 -21.73 -12.43 -24.33
N GLU A 257 -20.81 -13.39 -24.17
CA GLU A 257 -20.90 -14.43 -23.15
C GLU A 257 -20.61 -13.85 -21.78
N ILE A 258 -21.64 -13.84 -20.93
CA ILE A 258 -21.53 -13.29 -19.56
C ILE A 258 -20.80 -14.25 -18.62
N GLN A 259 -20.86 -15.54 -18.90
CA GLN A 259 -20.36 -16.56 -17.99
C GLN A 259 -18.84 -16.46 -17.77
N THR A 260 -18.06 -16.35 -18.84
CA THR A 260 -16.61 -16.18 -18.78
C THR A 260 -16.20 -14.93 -17.99
N TYR A 261 -16.95 -13.82 -18.18
CA TYR A 261 -16.72 -12.59 -17.41
C TYR A 261 -16.97 -12.81 -15.90
N VAL A 262 -18.09 -13.45 -15.55
CA VAL A 262 -18.46 -13.69 -14.13
C VAL A 262 -17.45 -14.64 -13.49
N GLU A 263 -17.05 -15.71 -14.16
CA GLU A 263 -16.05 -16.66 -13.64
C GLU A 263 -14.69 -16.00 -13.42
N THR A 264 -14.21 -15.20 -14.40
CA THR A 264 -12.94 -14.47 -14.27
C THR A 264 -13.00 -13.46 -13.13
N LEU A 265 -14.08 -12.70 -13.02
CA LEU A 265 -14.25 -11.73 -11.93
C LEU A 265 -14.35 -12.41 -10.56
N ALA A 266 -15.06 -13.54 -10.47
CA ALA A 266 -15.18 -14.31 -9.23
C ALA A 266 -13.82 -14.81 -8.74
N SER A 267 -13.00 -15.39 -9.64
CA SER A 267 -11.66 -15.86 -9.29
C SER A 267 -10.74 -14.74 -8.77
N ILE A 268 -10.85 -13.53 -9.36
CA ILE A 268 -10.10 -12.36 -8.89
C ILE A 268 -10.60 -11.92 -7.50
N LYS A 269 -11.90 -11.86 -7.27
CA LYS A 269 -12.50 -11.44 -5.99
C LYS A 269 -12.24 -12.42 -4.85
N GLU A 270 -12.09 -13.71 -5.13
CA GLU A 270 -11.69 -14.70 -4.12
C GLU A 270 -10.24 -14.48 -3.63
N ALA A 271 -9.36 -13.99 -4.49
CA ALA A 271 -7.95 -13.83 -4.19
C ALA A 271 -7.56 -12.44 -3.69
N VAL A 272 -8.33 -11.39 -4.04
CA VAL A 272 -7.92 -10.00 -3.88
C VAL A 272 -9.07 -9.11 -3.36
N GLU A 273 -8.78 -8.28 -2.36
CA GLU A 273 -9.76 -7.32 -1.83
C GLU A 273 -10.20 -6.26 -2.87
N THR A 274 -11.45 -5.85 -2.78
CA THR A 274 -12.10 -4.88 -3.68
C THR A 274 -11.29 -3.61 -3.93
N GLN A 275 -10.70 -3.04 -2.88
CA GLN A 275 -9.89 -1.82 -3.02
C GLN A 275 -8.61 -2.08 -3.80
N SER A 276 -8.01 -3.25 -3.63
CA SER A 276 -6.80 -3.68 -4.34
C SER A 276 -7.11 -3.95 -5.81
N ILE A 277 -8.28 -4.53 -6.12
CA ILE A 277 -8.77 -4.69 -7.49
C ILE A 277 -8.89 -3.32 -8.19
N LEU A 278 -9.56 -2.36 -7.55
CA LEU A 278 -9.69 -1.01 -8.10
C LEU A 278 -8.33 -0.35 -8.38
N ASN A 279 -7.40 -0.47 -7.44
CA ASN A 279 -6.05 0.11 -7.57
C ASN A 279 -5.25 -0.56 -8.69
N SER A 280 -5.35 -1.89 -8.81
CA SER A 280 -4.70 -2.67 -9.88
C SER A 280 -5.24 -2.29 -11.24
N VAL A 281 -6.57 -2.19 -11.38
CA VAL A 281 -7.21 -1.75 -12.62
C VAL A 281 -6.81 -0.32 -12.98
N LYS A 282 -6.76 0.61 -12.03
CA LYS A 282 -6.30 1.98 -12.30
C LYS A 282 -4.85 2.01 -12.77
N SER A 283 -3.97 1.24 -12.14
CA SER A 283 -2.56 1.13 -12.54
C SER A 283 -2.41 0.53 -13.94
N PHE A 284 -3.18 -0.53 -14.23
CA PHE A 284 -3.23 -1.16 -15.55
C PHE A 284 -3.72 -0.20 -16.63
N LEU A 285 -4.79 0.57 -16.38
CA LEU A 285 -5.28 1.57 -17.34
C LEU A 285 -4.26 2.66 -17.66
N VAL A 286 -3.39 3.02 -16.70
CA VAL A 286 -2.26 3.94 -16.97
C VAL A 286 -1.26 3.31 -17.95
N GLN A 287 -0.91 2.03 -17.78
CA GLN A 287 -0.02 1.31 -18.70
C GLN A 287 -0.67 1.17 -20.09
N VAL A 288 -1.97 0.84 -20.14
CA VAL A 288 -2.75 0.78 -21.38
C VAL A 288 -2.74 2.13 -22.12
N ALA A 289 -2.77 3.26 -21.39
CA ALA A 289 -2.68 4.58 -22.01
C ALA A 289 -1.39 4.74 -22.82
N PHE A 290 -0.24 4.33 -22.28
CA PHE A 290 1.04 4.37 -23.01
C PHE A 290 1.01 3.50 -24.26
N VAL A 291 0.42 2.31 -24.18
CA VAL A 291 0.26 1.41 -25.35
C VAL A 291 -0.61 2.05 -26.44
N ILE A 292 -1.71 2.72 -26.07
CA ILE A 292 -2.63 3.38 -27.01
C ILE A 292 -2.01 4.61 -27.66
N GLU A 293 -1.21 5.38 -26.91
CA GLU A 293 -0.51 6.57 -27.41
C GLU A 293 0.75 6.23 -28.21
N GLY A 294 1.13 4.96 -28.29
CA GLY A 294 2.23 4.48 -29.14
C GLY A 294 3.58 4.41 -28.45
N ASP A 295 3.63 4.63 -27.12
CA ASP A 295 4.82 4.44 -26.32
C ASP A 295 4.92 2.97 -25.89
N ILE A 296 5.84 2.22 -26.55
CA ILE A 296 5.97 0.75 -26.40
C ILE A 296 6.93 0.40 -25.24
N HIS A 297 7.26 1.33 -24.36
CA HIS A 297 8.06 1.06 -23.16
C HIS A 297 7.19 0.37 -22.10
N GLY A 298 6.87 -0.91 -22.33
CA GLY A 298 5.91 -1.58 -21.50
C GLY A 298 6.32 -2.96 -21.05
N THR A 299 5.69 -3.32 -19.98
CA THR A 299 5.63 -4.63 -19.37
C THR A 299 4.88 -5.67 -20.22
N PHE A 300 4.28 -5.27 -21.35
CA PHE A 300 3.44 -6.11 -22.20
C PHE A 300 4.20 -6.76 -23.35
N THR A 301 3.88 -8.02 -23.63
CA THR A 301 4.33 -8.74 -24.83
C THR A 301 3.69 -8.14 -26.09
N LYS A 302 4.25 -8.45 -27.26
CA LYS A 302 3.70 -7.99 -28.55
C LYS A 302 2.25 -8.45 -28.77
N ASP A 303 1.92 -9.66 -28.33
CA ASP A 303 0.58 -10.23 -28.45
C ASP A 303 -0.40 -9.53 -27.52
N GLU A 304 0.00 -9.26 -26.26
CA GLU A 304 -0.81 -8.48 -25.33
C GLU A 304 -1.04 -7.05 -25.83
N VAL A 305 -0.05 -6.40 -26.41
CA VAL A 305 -0.21 -5.07 -27.02
C VAL A 305 -1.27 -5.08 -28.11
N THR A 306 -1.29 -6.12 -28.95
CA THR A 306 -2.29 -6.26 -30.01
C THR A 306 -3.68 -6.48 -29.42
N THR A 307 -3.80 -7.33 -28.42
CA THR A 307 -5.04 -7.60 -27.69
C THR A 307 -5.55 -6.34 -26.99
N ILE A 308 -4.69 -5.62 -26.28
CA ILE A 308 -5.02 -4.35 -25.59
C ILE A 308 -5.58 -3.31 -26.58
N LYS A 309 -4.95 -3.13 -27.75
CA LYS A 309 -5.43 -2.19 -28.78
C LYS A 309 -6.79 -2.59 -29.34
N HIS A 310 -7.07 -3.90 -29.41
CA HIS A 310 -8.36 -4.41 -29.82
C HIS A 310 -9.44 -4.18 -28.75
N ILE A 311 -9.13 -4.47 -27.48
CA ILE A 311 -10.04 -4.30 -26.34
C ILE A 311 -10.40 -2.82 -26.14
N PHE A 312 -9.40 -1.93 -26.23
CA PHE A 312 -9.51 -0.51 -25.88
C PHE A 312 -9.38 0.41 -27.11
N PRO A 313 -10.41 0.54 -27.97
CA PRO A 313 -10.44 1.61 -28.96
C PRO A 313 -10.32 2.96 -28.25
N ARG A 314 -9.58 3.90 -28.84
CA ARG A 314 -9.20 5.19 -28.23
C ARG A 314 -10.41 5.98 -27.68
N ASP A 315 -11.50 6.01 -28.42
CA ASP A 315 -12.73 6.71 -28.06
C ASP A 315 -13.43 6.10 -26.81
N LYS A 316 -13.36 4.78 -26.65
CA LYS A 316 -13.90 4.04 -25.50
C LYS A 316 -12.97 4.12 -24.30
N PHE A 317 -11.67 4.03 -24.53
CA PHE A 317 -10.66 4.03 -23.47
C PHE A 317 -10.77 5.25 -22.55
N TYR A 318 -10.83 6.46 -23.10
CA TYR A 318 -10.95 7.67 -22.28
C TYR A 318 -12.24 7.75 -21.44
N LYS A 319 -13.32 7.16 -21.92
CA LYS A 319 -14.57 7.05 -21.14
C LYS A 319 -14.38 6.12 -19.95
N ILE A 320 -13.68 5.00 -20.15
CA ILE A 320 -13.36 4.04 -19.08
C ILE A 320 -12.43 4.68 -18.05
N VAL A 321 -11.36 5.34 -18.46
CA VAL A 321 -10.45 6.05 -17.56
C VAL A 321 -11.19 7.08 -16.71
N LYS A 322 -12.09 7.86 -17.31
CA LYS A 322 -12.91 8.83 -16.58
C LYS A 322 -13.81 8.17 -15.53
N LEU A 323 -14.39 7.01 -15.87
CA LEU A 323 -15.23 6.23 -14.98
C LEU A 323 -14.49 5.76 -13.74
N PHE A 324 -13.29 5.18 -13.92
CA PHE A 324 -12.46 4.71 -12.81
C PHE A 324 -11.87 5.85 -11.97
N ASN A 325 -11.51 6.97 -12.58
CA ASN A 325 -10.99 8.13 -11.86
C ASN A 325 -12.05 8.84 -11.01
N ALA A 326 -13.34 8.71 -11.36
CA ALA A 326 -14.43 9.25 -10.57
C ALA A 326 -14.67 8.48 -9.26
N GLN A 327 -14.12 7.27 -9.13
CA GLN A 327 -14.29 6.45 -7.94
C GLN A 327 -13.52 7.00 -6.74
N GLN A 328 -14.16 7.00 -5.57
CA GLN A 328 -13.61 7.48 -4.31
C GLN A 328 -12.48 6.58 -3.81
N LYS A 329 -11.79 7.02 -2.74
CA LYS A 329 -10.68 6.27 -2.13
C LYS A 329 -11.11 4.95 -1.48
N LYS A 330 -12.38 4.83 -1.06
CA LYS A 330 -12.95 3.58 -0.53
C LYS A 330 -14.23 3.28 -1.28
N ILE A 331 -14.33 2.06 -1.81
CA ILE A 331 -15.50 1.57 -2.53
C ILE A 331 -15.95 0.24 -1.95
N THR A 332 -17.24 -0.06 -2.10
CA THR A 332 -17.83 -1.35 -1.76
C THR A 332 -17.74 -2.31 -2.95
N ASP A 333 -18.01 -3.60 -2.72
CA ASP A 333 -18.09 -4.60 -3.80
C ASP A 333 -19.15 -4.22 -4.84
N ALA A 334 -20.29 -3.72 -4.39
CA ALA A 334 -21.35 -3.27 -5.28
C ALA A 334 -20.93 -2.08 -6.15
N ASP A 335 -20.13 -1.15 -5.61
CA ASP A 335 -19.60 -0.02 -6.39
C ASP A 335 -18.61 -0.53 -7.45
N LEU A 336 -17.73 -1.47 -7.10
CA LEU A 336 -16.81 -2.08 -8.06
C LEU A 336 -17.58 -2.81 -9.16
N ASP A 337 -18.57 -3.63 -8.81
CA ASP A 337 -19.39 -4.36 -9.77
C ASP A 337 -20.11 -3.42 -10.73
N MET A 338 -20.65 -2.30 -10.21
CA MET A 338 -21.28 -1.28 -11.03
C MET A 338 -20.30 -0.63 -12.01
N VAL A 339 -19.08 -0.30 -11.58
CA VAL A 339 -18.04 0.30 -12.43
C VAL A 339 -17.60 -0.69 -13.51
N LEU A 340 -17.41 -1.94 -13.16
CA LEU A 340 -17.02 -3.00 -14.11
C LEU A 340 -18.15 -3.30 -15.11
N LEU A 341 -19.40 -3.31 -14.65
CA LEU A 341 -20.57 -3.44 -15.53
C LEU A 341 -20.67 -2.26 -16.51
N GLN A 342 -20.52 -1.02 -16.05
CA GLN A 342 -20.49 0.16 -16.91
C GLN A 342 -19.35 0.08 -17.94
N THR A 343 -18.18 -0.42 -17.53
CA THR A 343 -17.04 -0.63 -18.41
C THR A 343 -17.37 -1.63 -19.50
N ARG A 344 -17.99 -2.76 -19.13
CA ARG A 344 -18.45 -3.76 -20.10
C ARG A 344 -19.43 -3.18 -21.12
N LEU A 345 -20.41 -2.38 -20.66
CA LEU A 345 -21.38 -1.73 -21.52
C LEU A 345 -20.74 -0.74 -22.49
N ILE A 346 -19.73 0.02 -22.05
CA ILE A 346 -18.93 0.90 -22.91
C ILE A 346 -18.21 0.09 -23.98
N LEU A 347 -17.54 -1.00 -23.59
CA LEU A 347 -16.80 -1.86 -24.52
C LEU A 347 -17.73 -2.50 -25.55
N GLN A 348 -18.91 -2.93 -25.15
CA GLN A 348 -19.94 -3.51 -26.03
C GLN A 348 -20.80 -2.47 -26.78
N GLN A 349 -20.59 -1.17 -26.55
CA GLN A 349 -21.40 -0.09 -27.10
C GLN A 349 -22.89 -0.14 -26.67
N ARG A 350 -23.17 -0.68 -25.50
CA ARG A 350 -24.53 -0.79 -24.94
C ARG A 350 -24.77 0.26 -23.84
N SER A 351 -26.00 0.65 -23.61
CA SER A 351 -26.37 1.51 -22.48
C SER A 351 -26.94 0.68 -21.34
N ILE A 352 -26.74 1.13 -20.10
CA ILE A 352 -27.31 0.48 -18.90
C ILE A 352 -28.85 0.38 -19.02
N ASN A 353 -29.49 1.43 -19.50
CA ASN A 353 -30.94 1.45 -19.67
C ASN A 353 -31.44 0.39 -20.65
N SER A 354 -30.69 0.10 -21.74
CA SER A 354 -31.06 -0.97 -22.67
C SER A 354 -30.98 -2.36 -22.02
N VAL A 355 -29.96 -2.60 -21.21
CA VAL A 355 -29.78 -3.88 -20.49
C VAL A 355 -30.86 -4.08 -19.44
N ILE A 356 -31.20 -3.05 -18.67
CA ILE A 356 -32.29 -3.12 -17.68
C ILE A 356 -33.64 -3.39 -18.38
N THR A 357 -33.88 -2.76 -19.53
CA THR A 357 -35.10 -2.98 -20.31
C THR A 357 -35.16 -4.39 -20.89
N GLU A 358 -34.04 -4.95 -21.37
CA GLU A 358 -33.97 -6.33 -21.83
C GLU A 358 -34.20 -7.33 -20.69
N SER A 359 -33.55 -7.12 -19.54
CA SER A 359 -33.73 -7.98 -18.35
C SER A 359 -35.18 -7.94 -17.85
N ALA A 360 -35.82 -6.78 -17.85
CA ALA A 360 -37.22 -6.64 -17.49
C ALA A 360 -38.14 -7.38 -18.48
N LYS A 361 -37.83 -7.35 -19.78
CA LYS A 361 -38.59 -8.11 -20.81
C LYS A 361 -38.40 -9.61 -20.64
N VAL A 362 -37.21 -10.09 -20.39
CA VAL A 362 -36.93 -11.53 -20.13
C VAL A 362 -37.68 -11.99 -18.88
N GLY A 363 -37.63 -11.23 -17.80
CA GLY A 363 -38.35 -11.55 -16.57
C GLY A 363 -39.87 -11.46 -16.73
N ALA A 364 -40.41 -10.63 -17.66
CA ALA A 364 -41.82 -10.60 -18.00
C ALA A 364 -42.24 -11.86 -18.80
N VAL A 365 -41.43 -12.27 -19.79
CA VAL A 365 -41.65 -13.48 -20.59
C VAL A 365 -41.58 -14.74 -19.71
N GLU A 366 -40.65 -14.82 -18.77
CA GLU A 366 -40.57 -15.95 -17.81
C GLU A 366 -41.79 -15.99 -16.89
N ARG A 367 -42.32 -14.84 -16.42
CA ARG A 367 -43.57 -14.77 -15.64
C ARG A 367 -44.79 -15.16 -16.45
N GLU A 368 -44.89 -14.75 -17.72
CA GLU A 368 -45.95 -15.18 -18.61
C GLU A 368 -45.90 -16.69 -18.87
N ALA A 369 -44.73 -17.23 -19.17
CA ALA A 369 -44.55 -18.67 -19.33
C ALA A 369 -44.90 -19.46 -18.05
N THR A 370 -44.50 -18.96 -16.87
CA THR A 370 -44.87 -19.57 -15.58
C THR A 370 -46.36 -19.52 -15.32
N ASN A 371 -47.01 -18.40 -15.66
CA ASN A 371 -48.46 -18.24 -15.53
C ASN A 371 -49.24 -19.14 -16.52
N GLU A 372 -48.75 -19.32 -17.74
CA GLU A 372 -49.35 -20.24 -18.72
C GLU A 372 -49.22 -21.70 -18.26
N VAL A 373 -48.04 -22.10 -17.72
CA VAL A 373 -47.83 -23.43 -17.14
C VAL A 373 -48.75 -23.66 -15.93
N GLN A 374 -48.97 -22.67 -15.08
CA GLN A 374 -49.93 -22.76 -13.97
C GLN A 374 -51.39 -22.83 -14.46
N ALA A 375 -51.73 -22.04 -15.48
CA ALA A 375 -53.06 -22.06 -16.07
C ALA A 375 -53.38 -23.43 -16.76
N VAL A 376 -52.38 -24.04 -17.42
CA VAL A 376 -52.48 -25.37 -18.00
C VAL A 376 -52.65 -26.44 -16.87
N ARG A 377 -51.87 -26.35 -15.79
CA ARG A 377 -52.02 -27.22 -14.61
C ARG A 377 -53.38 -27.09 -13.95
N GLN A 378 -53.94 -25.90 -13.82
CA GLN A 378 -55.29 -25.68 -13.29
C GLN A 378 -56.37 -26.22 -14.22
N LYS A 379 -56.24 -26.07 -15.54
CA LYS A 379 -57.17 -26.65 -16.52
C LYS A 379 -57.13 -28.19 -16.54
N THR A 380 -55.97 -28.78 -16.40
CA THR A 380 -55.83 -30.23 -16.29
C THR A 380 -56.35 -30.78 -14.96
N ALA A 381 -56.18 -30.05 -13.85
CA ALA A 381 -56.75 -30.41 -12.55
C ALA A 381 -58.28 -30.31 -12.54
N SER A 382 -58.87 -29.29 -13.18
CA SER A 382 -60.32 -29.17 -13.32
C SER A 382 -60.91 -30.23 -14.26
N ALA A 383 -60.22 -30.66 -15.28
CA ALA A 383 -60.68 -31.74 -16.21
C ALA A 383 -60.65 -33.14 -15.56
N VAL A 384 -59.81 -33.38 -14.57
CA VAL A 384 -59.77 -34.62 -13.82
C VAL A 384 -60.86 -34.69 -12.71
N SER A 385 -61.42 -33.54 -12.28
CA SER A 385 -62.42 -33.44 -11.22
C SER A 385 -63.86 -33.63 -11.71
N THR A 386 -64.15 -33.82 -12.99
CA THR A 386 -65.53 -33.87 -13.52
C THR A 386 -65.99 -35.27 -13.94
N ARG A 387 -65.34 -36.35 -13.50
CA ARG A 387 -65.88 -37.70 -13.64
C ARG A 387 -66.02 -38.32 -12.25
N PRO A 388 -67.25 -38.43 -11.69
CA PRO A 388 -67.46 -39.23 -10.49
C PRO A 388 -67.28 -40.69 -10.87
N ILE A 389 -66.30 -41.36 -10.34
CA ILE A 389 -66.12 -42.82 -10.39
C ILE A 389 -67.22 -43.37 -9.48
N THR A 390 -68.33 -43.82 -10.07
CA THR A 390 -69.39 -44.53 -9.35
C THR A 390 -68.83 -45.89 -8.88
N LEU A 391 -69.08 -46.21 -7.61
CA LEU A 391 -68.64 -47.40 -6.87
C LEU A 391 -69.15 -48.72 -7.49
N ALA A 392 -69.83 -48.72 -8.63
CA ALA A 392 -70.36 -49.87 -9.35
C ALA A 392 -69.39 -50.56 -10.30
N ALA A 393 -68.21 -50.02 -10.53
CA ALA A 393 -67.24 -50.63 -11.45
C ALA A 393 -66.15 -51.47 -10.77
N ILE A 394 -66.12 -51.54 -9.44
CA ILE A 394 -65.09 -52.27 -8.68
C ILE A 394 -65.49 -53.69 -8.34
N LYS A 395 -66.78 -54.13 -8.64
CA LYS A 395 -67.28 -55.46 -8.35
C LYS A 395 -67.22 -56.45 -9.52
N ARG A 396 -66.44 -56.22 -10.58
CA ARG A 396 -66.35 -57.15 -11.71
C ARG A 396 -64.94 -57.70 -12.07
N PHE A 397 -63.97 -57.54 -11.17
CA PHE A 397 -62.62 -58.13 -11.30
C PHE A 397 -62.13 -58.72 -10.01
N GLY A 398 -62.94 -59.68 -9.51
CA GLY A 398 -62.57 -60.48 -8.36
C GLY A 398 -63.33 -61.79 -8.37
N ASP A 399 -63.09 -62.52 -9.39
CA ASP A 399 -63.34 -63.99 -9.40
C ASP A 399 -62.83 -64.54 -10.76
N ASN A 400 -61.59 -64.95 -10.74
CA ASN A 400 -61.10 -66.14 -11.46
C ASN A 400 -59.58 -66.27 -11.29
N GLU A 401 -59.19 -67.27 -10.53
CA GLU A 401 -57.91 -67.94 -10.38
C GLU A 401 -56.76 -67.16 -9.70
#